data_2fd1613cbe9e296de291c17fdfa37dad
#
_entry.id   2fd1613cbe9e296de291c17fdfa37dad
#
_cell.length_a   1.000
_cell.length_b   1.000
_cell.length_c   1.000
_cell.angle_alpha   90.00
_cell.angle_beta   90.00
_cell.angle_gamma   90.00
#
_symmetry.space_group_name_H-M   'P 1'
#
loop_
_entity.id
_entity.type
_entity.pdbx_description
1 polymer ?
#
loop_
_entity_poly.entity_id
_entity_poly.type
_entity_poly.pdbx_seq_one_letter_code
_entity_poly.pdbx_strand_id
1 'polypeptide(L)'
;MINTPQVEAAKWWAGDLGIYANHAAVFAQLIIDGKKYGVHVFIVPVRDRNTLLPLKGVEIGDIGPKNGFQCKDNGYAIFSNIRIPRRNMLMKYHVVSKEGKYSIEGD
;
A
#
# COMPACT_ATOMS: atom_id res chain seq x y z
N MET A 1 8.14 2.44 6.23
CA MET A 1 8.37 2.91 4.85
C MET A 1 7.81 1.89 3.86
N ILE A 2 7.02 2.34 2.89
CA ILE A 2 6.46 1.49 1.84
C ILE A 2 7.31 1.67 0.59
N ASN A 3 7.74 0.56 -0.02
CA ASN A 3 8.62 0.61 -1.18
C ASN A 3 8.36 -0.56 -2.14
N THR A 4 8.44 -0.29 -3.44
CA THR A 4 8.42 -1.28 -4.50
C THR A 4 9.86 -1.42 -5.01
N PRO A 5 10.62 -2.44 -4.57
CA PRO A 5 12.06 -2.50 -4.87
C PRO A 5 12.36 -2.81 -6.34
N GLN A 6 11.42 -3.42 -7.04
CA GLN A 6 11.57 -3.76 -8.46
C GLN A 6 10.20 -3.78 -9.13
N VAL A 7 10.17 -3.65 -10.44
CA VAL A 7 8.89 -3.50 -11.17
C VAL A 7 7.97 -4.71 -10.98
N GLU A 8 8.51 -5.89 -10.80
CA GLU A 8 7.71 -7.11 -10.57
C GLU A 8 6.92 -7.07 -9.25
N ALA A 9 7.30 -6.19 -8.33
CA ALA A 9 6.58 -6.01 -7.07
C ALA A 9 5.49 -4.94 -7.14
N ALA A 10 5.25 -4.34 -8.32
CA ALA A 10 4.20 -3.35 -8.49
C ALA A 10 2.83 -3.96 -8.19
N LYS A 11 1.94 -3.16 -7.60
CA LYS A 11 0.56 -3.56 -7.35
C LYS A 11 -0.25 -3.40 -8.63
N TRP A 12 -0.95 -4.45 -9.05
CA TRP A 12 -1.70 -4.49 -10.30
C TRP A 12 -3.14 -4.91 -10.05
N TRP A 13 -4.07 -4.40 -10.82
CA TRP A 13 -5.52 -4.67 -10.72
C TRP A 13 -6.18 -4.11 -9.45
N ALA A 14 -5.60 -3.08 -8.83
CA ALA A 14 -6.20 -2.49 -7.64
C ALA A 14 -7.49 -1.73 -8.01
N GLY A 15 -8.61 -2.08 -7.39
CA GLY A 15 -9.90 -1.43 -7.61
C GLY A 15 -9.89 0.03 -7.19
N ASP A 16 -10.48 0.89 -8.01
CA ASP A 16 -10.59 2.35 -7.83
C ASP A 16 -9.26 3.09 -7.78
N LEU A 17 -8.14 2.41 -7.92
CA LEU A 17 -6.82 3.03 -7.76
C LEU A 17 -6.42 3.89 -8.96
N GLY A 18 -6.91 3.57 -10.15
CA GLY A 18 -6.52 4.28 -11.36
C GLY A 18 -6.92 5.74 -11.36
N ILE A 19 -8.06 6.10 -10.76
CA ILE A 19 -8.62 7.45 -10.84
C ILE A 19 -9.06 8.01 -9.49
N TYR A 20 -9.81 7.25 -8.69
CA TYR A 20 -10.58 7.80 -7.56
C TYR A 20 -9.98 7.63 -6.18
N ALA A 21 -9.31 6.52 -5.90
CA ALA A 21 -8.86 6.23 -4.54
C ALA A 21 -7.83 7.23 -4.04
N ASN A 22 -8.00 7.74 -2.83
CA ASN A 22 -6.98 8.57 -2.18
C ASN A 22 -6.21 7.83 -1.10
N HIS A 23 -6.69 6.65 -0.69
CA HIS A 23 -5.99 5.73 0.23
C HIS A 23 -6.08 4.32 -0.32
N ALA A 24 -5.10 3.50 0.00
CA ALA A 24 -5.08 2.09 -0.37
C ALA A 24 -4.76 1.22 0.84
N ALA A 25 -5.42 0.07 0.92
CA ALA A 25 -5.02 -0.99 1.85
C ALA A 25 -3.96 -1.83 1.13
N VAL A 26 -2.72 -1.73 1.55
CA VAL A 26 -1.59 -2.37 0.87
C VAL A 26 -1.15 -3.59 1.65
N PHE A 27 -1.18 -4.75 1.01
CA PHE A 27 -0.61 -5.99 1.54
C PHE A 27 0.87 -6.02 1.16
N ALA A 28 1.73 -5.99 2.16
CA ALA A 28 3.16 -5.94 1.94
C ALA A 28 3.93 -6.71 3.00
N GLN A 29 5.13 -7.15 2.64
CA GLN A 29 6.02 -7.83 3.56
C GLN A 29 6.52 -6.86 4.62
N LEU A 30 6.34 -7.21 5.90
CA LEU A 30 6.87 -6.43 7.00
C LEU A 30 8.32 -6.82 7.26
N ILE A 31 9.21 -5.85 7.22
CA ILE A 31 10.64 -6.04 7.46
C ILE A 31 11.07 -5.07 8.55
N ILE A 32 11.68 -5.61 9.62
CA ILE A 32 12.23 -4.81 10.71
C ILE A 32 13.65 -5.31 10.94
N ASP A 33 14.64 -4.39 10.88
CA ASP A 33 16.05 -4.70 11.08
C ASP A 33 16.51 -5.87 10.20
N GLY A 34 16.04 -5.89 8.95
CA GLY A 34 16.40 -6.92 7.98
C GLY A 34 15.66 -8.25 8.14
N LYS A 35 14.85 -8.41 9.18
CA LYS A 35 14.09 -9.64 9.40
C LYS A 35 12.68 -9.52 8.83
N LYS A 36 12.23 -10.56 8.11
CA LYS A 36 10.89 -10.61 7.51
C LYS A 36 9.89 -11.24 8.49
N TYR A 37 8.77 -10.55 8.68
CA TYR A 37 7.69 -10.99 9.59
C TYR A 37 6.41 -11.41 8.87
N GLY A 38 6.46 -11.57 7.55
CA GLY A 38 5.30 -11.97 6.77
C GLY A 38 4.51 -10.79 6.24
N VAL A 39 3.42 -11.09 5.53
CA VAL A 39 2.59 -10.09 4.89
C VAL A 39 1.64 -9.45 5.91
N HIS A 40 1.62 -8.14 5.94
CA HIS A 40 0.72 -7.35 6.78
C HIS A 40 0.02 -6.30 5.94
N VAL A 41 -1.04 -5.71 6.47
CA VAL A 41 -1.85 -4.73 5.76
C VAL A 41 -1.55 -3.34 6.28
N PHE A 42 -1.31 -2.42 5.35
CA PHE A 42 -0.98 -1.03 5.65
C PHE A 42 -1.97 -0.10 4.97
N ILE A 43 -2.45 0.92 5.66
CA ILE A 43 -3.26 1.96 5.05
C ILE A 43 -2.32 3.05 4.56
N VAL A 44 -2.29 3.26 3.26
CA VAL A 44 -1.32 4.15 2.61
C VAL A 44 -2.07 5.26 1.86
N PRO A 45 -1.84 6.53 2.18
CA PRO A 45 -2.37 7.62 1.36
C PRO A 45 -1.63 7.62 0.02
N VAL A 46 -2.40 7.70 -1.08
CA VAL A 46 -1.84 7.59 -2.43
C VAL A 46 -2.08 8.83 -3.28
N ARG A 47 -3.13 9.61 -2.97
CA ARG A 47 -3.45 10.84 -3.69
C ARG A 47 -3.77 11.98 -2.75
N ASP A 48 -3.54 13.19 -3.22
CA ASP A 48 -4.02 14.40 -2.53
C ASP A 48 -5.55 14.44 -2.58
N ARG A 49 -6.17 14.71 -1.44
CA ARG A 49 -7.63 14.67 -1.32
C ARG A 49 -8.33 15.79 -2.10
N ASN A 50 -7.65 16.89 -2.32
CA ASN A 50 -8.23 18.05 -3.01
C ASN A 50 -7.98 18.01 -4.52
N THR A 51 -6.77 17.66 -4.93
CA THR A 51 -6.37 17.67 -6.34
C THR A 51 -6.53 16.33 -7.04
N LEU A 52 -6.63 15.22 -6.27
CA LEU A 52 -6.64 13.83 -6.76
C LEU A 52 -5.37 13.42 -7.50
N LEU A 53 -4.31 14.23 -7.41
CA LEU A 53 -3.02 13.87 -7.98
C LEU A 53 -2.28 12.90 -7.06
N PRO A 54 -1.48 11.97 -7.63
CA PRO A 54 -0.67 11.07 -6.82
C PRO A 54 0.28 11.85 -5.91
N LEU A 55 0.47 11.34 -4.68
CA LEU A 55 1.42 11.91 -3.74
C LEU A 55 2.86 11.64 -4.21
N LYS A 56 3.81 12.47 -3.75
CA LYS A 56 5.20 12.31 -4.10
C LYS A 56 5.69 10.91 -3.73
N GLY A 57 6.35 10.25 -4.68
CA GLY A 57 6.85 8.89 -4.51
C GLY A 57 5.85 7.79 -4.83
N VAL A 58 4.59 8.13 -5.15
CA VAL A 58 3.58 7.18 -5.57
C VAL A 58 3.33 7.34 -7.06
N GLU A 59 3.61 6.29 -7.84
CA GLU A 59 3.25 6.24 -9.26
C GLU A 59 2.00 5.39 -9.42
N ILE A 60 0.95 5.98 -9.96
CA ILE A 60 -0.36 5.33 -10.14
C ILE A 60 -0.81 5.53 -11.58
N GLY A 61 -1.42 4.49 -12.14
CA GLY A 61 -2.04 4.60 -13.46
C GLY A 61 -3.21 3.66 -13.60
N ASP A 62 -4.01 3.88 -14.66
CA ASP A 62 -5.09 3.00 -15.05
C ASP A 62 -4.50 1.85 -15.88
N ILE A 63 -4.97 0.62 -15.65
CA ILE A 63 -4.51 -0.53 -16.45
C ILE A 63 -5.12 -0.58 -17.85
N GLY A 64 -6.08 0.31 -18.15
CA GLY A 64 -6.68 0.40 -19.47
C GLY A 64 -7.83 -0.58 -19.69
N PRO A 65 -8.29 -0.72 -20.97
CA PRO A 65 -9.41 -1.61 -21.30
C PRO A 65 -9.12 -3.07 -20.94
N LYS A 66 -10.16 -3.78 -20.54
CA LYS A 66 -10.08 -5.17 -20.08
C LYS A 66 -11.19 -6.01 -20.69
N ASN A 67 -11.00 -7.30 -20.74
CA ASN A 67 -12.08 -8.23 -21.04
C ASN A 67 -12.95 -8.36 -19.79
N GLY A 68 -14.12 -7.70 -19.80
CA GLY A 68 -14.94 -7.55 -18.60
C GLY A 68 -14.47 -6.43 -17.70
N PHE A 69 -15.29 -6.04 -16.75
CA PHE A 69 -15.01 -4.96 -15.79
C PHE A 69 -14.62 -3.62 -16.45
N GLN A 70 -15.14 -3.34 -17.66
CA GLN A 70 -14.82 -2.08 -18.35
C GLN A 70 -15.30 -0.86 -17.58
N CYS A 71 -16.39 -0.99 -16.83
CA CYS A 71 -16.94 0.11 -16.04
C CYS A 71 -16.25 0.30 -14.69
N LYS A 72 -15.39 -0.64 -14.29
CA LYS A 72 -14.66 -0.57 -13.01
C LYS A 72 -13.31 0.07 -13.22
N ASP A 73 -13.02 1.09 -12.42
CA ASP A 73 -11.68 1.68 -12.35
C ASP A 73 -10.74 0.67 -11.68
N ASN A 74 -9.71 0.24 -12.39
CA ASN A 74 -8.64 -0.59 -11.85
C ASN A 74 -7.31 0.04 -12.20
N GLY A 75 -6.41 0.07 -11.25
CA GLY A 75 -5.14 0.71 -11.42
C GLY A 75 -3.95 -0.14 -11.03
N TYR A 76 -2.77 0.44 -11.20
CA TYR A 76 -1.52 -0.11 -10.69
C TYR A 76 -0.85 0.92 -9.79
N ALA A 77 0.05 0.48 -8.92
CA ALA A 77 0.79 1.38 -8.05
C ALA A 77 2.23 0.90 -7.84
N ILE A 78 3.14 1.85 -7.90
CA ILE A 78 4.55 1.67 -7.57
C ILE A 78 4.89 2.68 -6.48
N PHE A 79 5.53 2.21 -5.40
CA PHE A 79 5.87 3.04 -4.25
C PHE A 79 7.38 3.23 -4.17
N SER A 80 7.83 4.48 -4.01
CA SER A 80 9.25 4.81 -3.87
C SER A 80 9.49 5.40 -2.49
N ASN A 81 9.81 4.55 -1.52
CA ASN A 81 10.19 4.92 -0.16
C ASN A 81 9.18 5.87 0.52
N ILE A 82 7.90 5.50 0.50
CA ILE A 82 6.83 6.28 1.11
C ILE A 82 6.85 6.05 2.62
N ARG A 83 6.96 7.13 3.41
CA ARG A 83 6.86 7.05 4.85
C ARG A 83 5.41 7.19 5.28
N ILE A 84 4.96 6.28 6.12
CA ILE A 84 3.63 6.31 6.72
C ILE A 84 3.76 6.19 8.24
N PRO A 85 2.79 6.70 9.01
CA PRO A 85 2.79 6.47 10.45
C PRO A 85 2.74 4.98 10.77
N ARG A 86 3.45 4.56 11.81
CA ARG A 86 3.45 3.16 12.26
C ARG A 86 2.03 2.63 12.49
N ARG A 87 1.15 3.46 13.06
CA ARG A 87 -0.23 3.10 13.35
C ARG A 87 -1.08 2.81 12.11
N ASN A 88 -0.58 3.13 10.90
CA ASN A 88 -1.27 2.79 9.66
C ASN A 88 -1.15 1.30 9.31
N MET A 89 -0.32 0.53 10.01
CA MET A 89 -0.35 -0.92 9.94
C MET A 89 -1.53 -1.43 10.76
N LEU A 90 -2.31 -2.36 10.22
CA LEU A 90 -3.40 -2.97 10.97
C LEU A 90 -2.82 -3.86 12.07
N MET A 91 -3.13 -3.55 13.33
CA MET A 91 -2.45 -4.13 14.49
C MET A 91 -3.40 -4.82 15.48
N LYS A 92 -4.49 -5.41 15.03
CA LYS A 92 -5.39 -6.10 15.95
C LYS A 92 -4.71 -7.29 16.63
N TYR A 93 -3.95 -8.05 15.86
CA TYR A 93 -3.28 -9.28 16.36
C TYR A 93 -1.76 -9.20 16.30
N HIS A 94 -1.22 -8.44 15.35
CA HIS A 94 0.22 -8.29 15.14
C HIS A 94 0.60 -6.84 15.39
N VAL A 95 1.49 -6.60 16.33
CA VAL A 95 1.78 -5.25 16.81
C VAL A 95 3.26 -4.92 16.64
N VAL A 96 3.54 -3.70 16.16
CA VAL A 96 4.89 -3.13 16.16
C VAL A 96 4.89 -1.96 17.15
N SER A 97 5.72 -2.03 18.18
CA SER A 97 5.81 -0.99 19.21
C SER A 97 6.53 0.25 18.68
N LYS A 98 6.48 1.34 19.46
CA LYS A 98 7.22 2.57 19.14
C LYS A 98 8.73 2.33 19.03
N GLU A 99 9.24 1.33 19.74
CA GLU A 99 10.66 0.95 19.73
C GLU A 99 10.99 0.03 18.56
N GLY A 100 10.02 -0.32 17.72
CA GLY A 100 10.22 -1.20 16.58
C GLY A 100 10.20 -2.68 16.92
N LYS A 101 9.62 -3.08 18.04
CA LYS A 101 9.49 -4.50 18.41
C LYS A 101 8.19 -5.08 17.89
N TYR A 102 8.30 -6.20 17.20
CA TYR A 102 7.16 -6.96 16.69
C TYR A 102 6.70 -7.98 17.74
N SER A 103 5.39 -8.05 17.92
CA SER A 103 4.77 -9.06 18.78
C SER A 103 3.43 -9.50 18.23
N ILE A 104 2.99 -10.70 18.60
CA ILE A 104 1.69 -11.23 18.24
C ILE A 104 0.82 -11.15 19.49
N GLU A 105 -0.31 -10.45 19.41
CA GLU A 105 -1.25 -10.30 20.51
C GLU A 105 -2.62 -10.81 20.09
N GLY A 106 -3.42 -11.16 21.08
CA GLY A 106 -4.76 -11.67 20.86
C GLY A 106 -4.81 -13.18 20.85
N ASP A 107 -6.00 -13.68 20.64
CA ASP A 107 -6.32 -15.11 20.77
C ASP A 107 -6.16 -15.83 19.46
#